data_c8b12516a98bc1a48eee0e0edab7048c
#
_entry.id   c8b12516a98bc1a48eee0e0edab7048c
#
_cell.length_a   1.000
_cell.length_b   1.000
_cell.length_c   1.000
_cell.angle_alpha   90.00
_cell.angle_beta   90.00
_cell.angle_gamma   90.00
#
_symmetry.space_group_name_H-M   'P 1'
#
loop_
_entity.id
_entity.type
_entity.pdbx_description
1 polymer ?
#
loop_
_entity_poly.entity_id
_entity_poly.type
_entity_poly.pdbx_seq_one_letter_code
_entity_poly.pdbx_strand_id
1 'polypeptide(L)'
;MVNRLRWKLTAFNTVITGAILLGMTLLCLIISERNTRTQSFQNFSGNLNTVSSYLGVQNQLSAAWLRQMENSGGFYISIRDGDTPLFSMGLSSERNNLAPEFQRARDRAGSEFDLNSVSARNGGSCAFSLRGEDGAGYFAGVARISKNSSVLELTLLYPLTEMENGIHRQRMVVCTAALVAVVLLGAFSWCFTGKMLRPIRENQQRQAQFIAAASHELRTPLTAILSAGSAWERAECLSPARQTVFSDIIRREGKRMSRLIGDMLTLASADSQSWEVRCEEAEPDMLLLMVYETYFPLAKEKGLALSLTLPERDAPAMQLDKDRIMQVLSILLDNALAYTPAPGEIRLGLNWGRSSARITVSDSGPGVPDGEKRHIFERFHRGETARSHRSHFGLGLCIAAEIVKLHKGKLWVEDAKGGGAAFILELPIL
;
A
#
# COMPACT_ATOMS: atom_id res chain seq x y z
N MET A 1 -14.60 13.80 5.40
CA MET A 1 -14.87 12.88 4.28
C MET A 1 -13.84 11.76 4.18
N VAL A 2 -12.55 12.04 4.15
CA VAL A 2 -11.44 11.08 3.99
C VAL A 2 -11.38 9.99 5.09
N ASN A 3 -11.62 10.33 6.37
CA ASN A 3 -11.62 9.34 7.45
C ASN A 3 -12.76 8.31 7.30
N ARG A 4 -13.94 8.73 6.82
CA ARG A 4 -15.05 7.80 6.52
C ARG A 4 -14.70 6.88 5.34
N LEU A 5 -14.01 7.40 4.33
CA LEU A 5 -13.54 6.61 3.18
C LEU A 5 -12.47 5.59 3.62
N ARG A 6 -11.51 6.02 4.46
CA ARG A 6 -10.50 5.13 5.03
C ARG A 6 -11.13 3.95 5.79
N TRP A 7 -12.10 4.22 6.67
CA TRP A 7 -12.83 3.20 7.41
C TRP A 7 -13.57 2.23 6.49
N LYS A 8 -14.29 2.75 5.49
CA LYS A 8 -15.03 1.91 4.53
C LYS A 8 -14.10 1.02 3.72
N LEU A 9 -13.01 1.56 3.18
CA LEU A 9 -12.04 0.80 2.40
C LEU A 9 -11.31 -0.26 3.24
N THR A 10 -10.88 0.10 4.46
CA THR A 10 -10.24 -0.85 5.37
C THR A 10 -11.21 -1.96 5.77
N ALA A 11 -12.44 -1.62 6.17
CA ALA A 11 -13.45 -2.61 6.54
C ALA A 11 -13.78 -3.54 5.36
N PHE A 12 -14.01 -2.99 4.18
CA PHE A 12 -14.32 -3.75 2.97
C PHE A 12 -13.19 -4.73 2.61
N ASN A 13 -11.95 -4.26 2.60
CA ASN A 13 -10.79 -5.11 2.30
C ASN A 13 -10.59 -6.19 3.37
N THR A 14 -10.71 -5.84 4.67
CA THR A 14 -10.55 -6.78 5.78
C THR A 14 -11.67 -7.83 5.77
N VAL A 15 -12.91 -7.46 5.46
CA VAL A 15 -14.04 -8.39 5.38
C VAL A 15 -13.85 -9.38 4.22
N ILE A 16 -13.49 -8.90 3.03
CA ILE A 16 -13.30 -9.78 1.86
C ILE A 16 -12.12 -10.74 2.09
N THR A 17 -10.96 -10.21 2.46
CA THR A 17 -9.77 -11.05 2.67
C THR A 17 -9.96 -11.99 3.86
N GLY A 18 -10.63 -11.53 4.92
CA GLY A 18 -11.00 -12.35 6.07
C GLY A 18 -11.97 -13.49 5.71
N ALA A 19 -12.99 -13.21 4.90
CA ALA A 19 -13.93 -14.23 4.43
C ALA A 19 -13.24 -15.31 3.57
N ILE A 20 -12.35 -14.91 2.67
CA ILE A 20 -11.56 -15.85 1.86
C ILE A 20 -10.67 -16.72 2.76
N LEU A 21 -9.96 -16.10 3.71
CA LEU A 21 -9.07 -16.80 4.64
C LEU A 21 -9.85 -17.80 5.50
N LEU A 22 -11.01 -17.42 6.02
CA LEU A 22 -11.88 -18.29 6.81
C LEU A 22 -12.42 -19.44 5.96
N GLY A 23 -12.83 -19.20 4.73
CA GLY A 23 -13.28 -20.23 3.80
C GLY A 23 -12.19 -21.26 3.49
N MET A 24 -10.97 -20.79 3.20
CA MET A 24 -9.81 -21.66 2.97
C MET A 24 -9.43 -22.46 4.22
N THR A 25 -9.47 -21.82 5.39
CA THR A 25 -9.18 -22.47 6.68
C THR A 25 -10.19 -23.58 6.97
N LEU A 26 -11.48 -23.31 6.77
CA LEU A 26 -12.54 -24.29 6.97
C LEU A 26 -12.37 -25.49 6.01
N LEU A 27 -12.10 -25.22 4.74
CA LEU A 27 -11.87 -26.27 3.75
C LEU A 27 -10.64 -27.12 4.12
N CYS A 28 -9.55 -26.49 4.53
CA CYS A 28 -8.34 -27.18 4.97
C CYS A 28 -8.60 -28.08 6.18
N LEU A 29 -9.36 -27.59 7.17
CA LEU A 29 -9.75 -28.39 8.34
C LEU A 29 -10.58 -29.60 7.95
N ILE A 30 -11.58 -29.45 7.08
CA ILE A 30 -12.44 -30.55 6.62
C ILE A 30 -11.61 -31.62 5.89
N ILE A 31 -10.71 -31.20 4.99
CA ILE A 31 -9.84 -32.11 4.24
C ILE A 31 -8.88 -32.83 5.19
N SER A 32 -8.23 -32.08 6.11
CA SER A 32 -7.30 -32.66 7.08
C SER A 32 -7.97 -33.70 7.98
N GLU A 33 -9.16 -33.39 8.51
CA GLU A 33 -9.92 -34.34 9.34
C GLU A 33 -10.29 -35.61 8.58
N ARG A 34 -10.78 -35.45 7.34
CA ARG A 34 -11.09 -36.61 6.49
C ARG A 34 -9.86 -37.48 6.25
N ASN A 35 -8.74 -36.85 5.90
CA ASN A 35 -7.50 -37.58 5.65
C ASN A 35 -7.03 -38.33 6.89
N THR A 36 -7.02 -37.66 8.05
CA THR A 36 -6.61 -38.30 9.32
C THR A 36 -7.48 -39.51 9.64
N ARG A 37 -8.82 -39.38 9.53
CA ARG A 37 -9.74 -40.49 9.76
C ARG A 37 -9.55 -41.63 8.77
N THR A 38 -9.42 -41.32 7.49
CA THR A 38 -9.22 -42.32 6.42
C THR A 38 -7.90 -43.08 6.61
N GLN A 39 -6.82 -42.34 6.90
CA GLN A 39 -5.50 -42.93 7.11
C GLN A 39 -5.46 -43.79 8.36
N SER A 40 -6.07 -43.34 9.47
CA SER A 40 -6.16 -44.12 10.70
C SER A 40 -6.99 -45.41 10.49
N PHE A 41 -8.08 -45.32 9.74
CA PHE A 41 -8.88 -46.50 9.40
C PHE A 41 -8.15 -47.52 8.49
N GLN A 42 -7.40 -47.01 7.50
CA GLN A 42 -6.58 -47.89 6.63
C GLN A 42 -5.46 -48.58 7.41
N ASN A 43 -4.78 -47.84 8.31
CA ASN A 43 -3.76 -48.43 9.17
C ASN A 43 -4.35 -49.50 10.08
N PHE A 44 -5.53 -49.22 10.67
CA PHE A 44 -6.23 -50.20 11.50
C PHE A 44 -6.61 -51.46 10.69
N SER A 45 -7.14 -51.28 9.49
CA SER A 45 -7.49 -52.40 8.60
C SER A 45 -6.25 -53.22 8.19
N GLY A 46 -5.11 -52.53 7.95
CA GLY A 46 -3.82 -53.17 7.71
C GLY A 46 -3.34 -54.00 8.91
N ASN A 47 -3.50 -53.47 10.12
CA ASN A 47 -3.16 -54.20 11.34
C ASN A 47 -4.06 -55.43 11.55
N LEU A 48 -5.39 -55.32 11.27
CA LEU A 48 -6.31 -56.44 11.31
C LEU A 48 -5.84 -57.56 10.38
N ASN A 49 -5.49 -57.24 9.13
CA ASN A 49 -5.00 -58.21 8.15
C ASN A 49 -3.68 -58.84 8.58
N THR A 50 -2.77 -58.05 9.16
CA THR A 50 -1.47 -58.53 9.66
C THR A 50 -1.68 -59.55 10.81
N VAL A 51 -2.49 -59.19 11.80
CA VAL A 51 -2.78 -60.09 12.93
C VAL A 51 -3.54 -61.33 12.46
N SER A 52 -4.51 -61.19 11.57
CA SER A 52 -5.29 -62.31 10.99
C SER A 52 -4.39 -63.27 10.23
N SER A 53 -3.49 -62.76 9.37
CA SER A 53 -2.54 -63.58 8.60
C SER A 53 -1.55 -64.32 9.52
N TYR A 54 -1.04 -63.67 10.54
CA TYR A 54 -0.17 -64.29 11.53
C TYR A 54 -0.84 -65.45 12.24
N LEU A 55 -2.06 -65.24 12.70
CA LEU A 55 -2.85 -66.29 13.36
C LEU A 55 -3.18 -67.46 12.41
N GLY A 56 -3.36 -67.26 11.12
CA GLY A 56 -3.59 -68.26 10.11
C GLY A 56 -2.39 -69.18 9.85
N VAL A 57 -1.16 -68.61 9.93
CA VAL A 57 0.07 -69.35 9.61
C VAL A 57 0.70 -70.06 10.81
N GLN A 58 0.70 -69.42 11.97
CA GLN A 58 1.41 -69.90 13.16
C GLN A 58 0.58 -70.93 13.92
N ASN A 59 1.20 -72.13 14.24
CA ASN A 59 0.56 -73.16 15.03
C ASN A 59 0.51 -72.94 16.54
N GLN A 60 1.38 -72.00 17.05
CA GLN A 60 1.38 -71.60 18.46
C GLN A 60 1.12 -70.10 18.60
N LEU A 61 0.20 -69.75 19.48
CA LEU A 61 -0.09 -68.35 19.81
C LEU A 61 0.99 -67.78 20.73
N SER A 62 1.84 -66.93 20.23
CA SER A 62 2.80 -66.20 21.06
C SER A 62 2.14 -65.04 21.77
N ALA A 63 1.89 -65.16 23.07
CA ALA A 63 1.33 -64.11 23.90
C ALA A 63 2.22 -62.86 23.94
N ALA A 64 3.55 -63.02 23.84
CA ALA A 64 4.50 -61.92 23.80
C ALA A 64 4.34 -61.09 22.52
N TRP A 65 4.18 -61.73 21.36
CA TRP A 65 3.96 -61.05 20.09
C TRP A 65 2.62 -60.29 20.06
N LEU A 66 1.55 -60.90 20.55
CA LEU A 66 0.23 -60.26 20.65
C LEU A 66 0.25 -59.01 21.53
N ARG A 67 0.93 -59.05 22.68
CA ARG A 67 1.11 -57.91 23.54
C ARG A 67 1.94 -56.79 22.87
N GLN A 68 2.99 -57.17 22.13
CA GLN A 68 3.79 -56.20 21.39
C GLN A 68 2.94 -55.49 20.33
N MET A 69 2.11 -56.23 19.61
CA MET A 69 1.19 -55.69 18.62
C MET A 69 0.13 -54.78 19.24
N GLU A 70 -0.48 -55.17 20.37
CA GLU A 70 -1.40 -54.30 21.12
C GLU A 70 -0.74 -52.96 21.51
N ASN A 71 0.44 -53.03 22.09
CA ASN A 71 1.14 -51.84 22.57
C ASN A 71 1.66 -50.93 21.44
N SER A 72 2.18 -51.51 20.37
CA SER A 72 2.68 -50.76 19.22
C SER A 72 1.56 -50.22 18.33
N GLY A 73 0.44 -50.92 18.26
CA GLY A 73 -0.71 -50.56 17.41
C GLY A 73 -1.77 -49.71 18.11
N GLY A 74 -1.73 -49.60 19.44
CA GLY A 74 -2.72 -48.87 20.23
C GLY A 74 -4.14 -49.47 20.14
N PHE A 75 -4.24 -50.76 19.87
CA PHE A 75 -5.53 -51.44 19.75
C PHE A 75 -5.59 -52.63 20.72
N TYR A 76 -6.80 -53.06 21.05
CA TYR A 76 -7.06 -54.22 21.94
C TYR A 76 -7.41 -55.44 21.11
N ILE A 77 -6.89 -56.62 21.52
CA ILE A 77 -7.10 -57.91 20.83
C ILE A 77 -7.95 -58.86 21.68
N SER A 78 -8.94 -59.49 21.07
CA SER A 78 -9.71 -60.60 21.64
C SER A 78 -9.73 -61.75 20.64
N ILE A 79 -9.32 -62.99 21.10
CA ILE A 79 -9.30 -64.20 20.28
C ILE A 79 -10.13 -65.23 20.99
N ARG A 80 -11.06 -65.84 20.25
CA ARG A 80 -11.94 -66.94 20.75
C ARG A 80 -11.87 -68.12 19.81
N ASP A 81 -12.07 -69.33 20.41
CA ASP A 81 -12.36 -70.56 19.69
C ASP A 81 -13.78 -71.02 20.06
N GLY A 82 -14.73 -70.82 19.16
CA GLY A 82 -16.13 -70.89 19.48
C GLY A 82 -16.51 -69.99 20.66
N ASP A 83 -17.06 -70.55 21.72
CA ASP A 83 -17.45 -69.83 22.91
C ASP A 83 -16.31 -69.68 23.95
N THR A 84 -15.16 -70.38 23.75
CA THR A 84 -14.06 -70.35 24.70
C THR A 84 -13.06 -69.28 24.37
N PRO A 85 -12.77 -68.36 25.29
CA PRO A 85 -11.74 -67.35 25.06
C PRO A 85 -10.35 -67.97 25.16
N LEU A 86 -9.58 -67.95 24.04
CA LEU A 86 -8.20 -68.45 24.00
C LEU A 86 -7.19 -67.44 24.46
N PHE A 87 -7.49 -66.22 24.25
CA PHE A 87 -6.67 -65.07 24.65
C PHE A 87 -7.53 -64.03 25.37
N SER A 88 -7.86 -64.40 26.63
CA SER A 88 -8.51 -63.48 27.58
C SER A 88 -7.62 -63.28 28.81
N MET A 89 -6.36 -63.02 28.61
CA MET A 89 -5.52 -62.62 29.73
C MET A 89 -5.88 -61.21 30.17
N GLY A 90 -6.81 -61.15 31.11
CA GLY A 90 -7.07 -59.98 31.91
C GLY A 90 -5.83 -59.53 32.66
N LEU A 91 -5.19 -58.47 32.20
CA LEU A 91 -4.07 -57.88 32.86
C LEU A 91 -4.14 -56.35 32.92
N SER A 92 -5.12 -55.75 32.34
CA SER A 92 -5.45 -54.33 32.64
C SER A 92 -6.92 -54.24 33.06
N SER A 93 -7.20 -53.51 34.09
CA SER A 93 -8.53 -53.13 34.58
C SER A 93 -9.42 -52.57 33.44
N GLU A 94 -8.81 -52.02 32.43
CA GLU A 94 -9.48 -51.47 31.23
C GLU A 94 -10.10 -52.52 30.32
N ARG A 95 -9.53 -53.74 30.23
CA ARG A 95 -10.00 -54.81 29.35
C ARG A 95 -11.33 -55.43 29.78
N ASN A 96 -11.56 -55.49 31.10
CA ASN A 96 -12.85 -55.95 31.63
C ASN A 96 -13.99 -54.97 31.34
N ASN A 97 -13.65 -53.66 31.20
CA ASN A 97 -14.63 -52.65 30.86
C ASN A 97 -14.99 -52.63 29.35
N LEU A 98 -14.17 -53.24 28.46
CA LEU A 98 -14.39 -53.29 27.02
C LEU A 98 -15.09 -54.58 26.55
N ALA A 99 -15.44 -55.50 27.47
CA ALA A 99 -16.14 -56.75 27.13
C ALA A 99 -17.46 -56.52 26.37
N PRO A 100 -18.29 -55.52 26.72
CA PRO A 100 -19.50 -55.22 25.96
C PRO A 100 -19.22 -54.76 24.54
N GLU A 101 -18.18 -53.98 24.33
CA GLU A 101 -17.78 -53.41 23.02
C GLU A 101 -17.27 -54.51 22.09
N PHE A 102 -16.50 -55.47 22.61
CA PHE A 102 -16.09 -56.66 21.88
C PHE A 102 -17.29 -57.53 21.46
N GLN A 103 -18.28 -57.67 22.32
CA GLN A 103 -19.51 -58.39 21.99
C GLN A 103 -20.29 -57.71 20.88
N ARG A 104 -20.52 -56.38 21.02
CA ARG A 104 -21.20 -55.60 19.98
C ARG A 104 -20.49 -55.62 18.64
N ALA A 105 -19.15 -55.56 18.64
CA ALA A 105 -18.38 -55.68 17.42
C ALA A 105 -18.65 -57.02 16.71
N ARG A 106 -18.70 -58.10 17.45
CA ARG A 106 -19.02 -59.43 16.90
C ARG A 106 -20.45 -59.50 16.40
N ASP A 107 -21.43 -59.07 17.21
CA ASP A 107 -22.86 -59.13 16.87
C ASP A 107 -23.12 -58.29 15.58
N ARG A 108 -22.48 -57.16 15.47
CA ARG A 108 -22.59 -56.34 14.28
C ARG A 108 -21.89 -56.92 13.06
N ALA A 109 -20.75 -57.55 13.24
CA ALA A 109 -20.05 -58.27 12.17
C ALA A 109 -20.87 -59.46 11.66
N GLY A 110 -21.57 -60.13 12.55
CA GLY A 110 -22.47 -61.24 12.19
C GLY A 110 -23.73 -60.78 11.47
N SER A 111 -24.36 -59.72 11.90
CA SER A 111 -25.64 -59.25 11.36
C SER A 111 -25.52 -58.40 10.09
N GLU A 112 -24.54 -57.43 10.02
CA GLU A 112 -24.43 -56.51 8.89
C GLU A 112 -23.46 -56.99 7.79
N PHE A 113 -22.46 -57.82 8.14
CA PHE A 113 -21.40 -58.21 7.19
C PHE A 113 -21.45 -59.69 6.87
N ASP A 114 -22.51 -60.40 7.34
CA ASP A 114 -22.80 -61.79 7.07
C ASP A 114 -21.60 -62.73 7.32
N LEU A 115 -20.71 -62.37 8.25
CA LEU A 115 -19.56 -63.21 8.63
C LEU A 115 -19.92 -64.56 9.18
N ASN A 116 -21.18 -64.74 9.56
CA ASN A 116 -21.74 -66.03 10.04
C ASN A 116 -22.00 -67.04 8.90
N SER A 117 -22.26 -66.53 7.67
CA SER A 117 -22.51 -67.41 6.48
C SER A 117 -21.23 -67.75 5.73
N VAL A 118 -20.10 -67.06 6.00
CA VAL A 118 -18.83 -67.37 5.37
C VAL A 118 -18.39 -68.76 5.78
N SER A 119 -18.43 -69.70 4.84
CA SER A 119 -18.03 -71.09 5.02
C SER A 119 -16.70 -71.16 5.77
N ALA A 120 -16.62 -72.17 6.71
CA ALA A 120 -15.44 -72.38 7.55
C ALA A 120 -14.11 -72.59 6.76
N ARG A 121 -14.16 -72.70 5.43
CA ARG A 121 -13.01 -72.86 4.54
C ARG A 121 -12.45 -71.59 3.95
N ASN A 122 -13.25 -70.50 3.89
CA ASN A 122 -12.78 -69.19 3.38
C ASN A 122 -12.86 -68.19 4.50
N GLY A 123 -11.75 -67.92 5.21
CA GLY A 123 -11.69 -66.92 6.24
C GLY A 123 -12.19 -65.58 5.68
N GLY A 124 -12.90 -64.80 6.49
CA GLY A 124 -13.40 -63.45 6.16
C GLY A 124 -13.01 -62.42 7.23
N SER A 125 -12.80 -61.20 6.83
CA SER A 125 -12.55 -60.07 7.75
C SER A 125 -13.38 -58.87 7.37
N CYS A 126 -13.87 -58.14 8.35
CA CYS A 126 -14.54 -56.85 8.18
C CYS A 126 -14.00 -55.81 9.19
N ALA A 127 -13.96 -54.57 8.77
CA ALA A 127 -13.60 -53.46 9.62
C ALA A 127 -14.65 -52.36 9.48
N PHE A 128 -15.07 -51.77 10.59
CA PHE A 128 -16.10 -50.73 10.64
C PHE A 128 -15.92 -49.84 11.86
N SER A 129 -16.63 -48.72 11.90
CA SER A 129 -16.66 -47.84 13.09
C SER A 129 -17.78 -48.28 14.04
N LEU A 130 -17.48 -48.37 15.33
CA LEU A 130 -18.39 -48.71 16.41
C LEU A 130 -18.48 -47.58 17.42
N ARG A 131 -19.64 -47.37 18.03
CA ARG A 131 -19.83 -46.47 19.16
C ARG A 131 -20.08 -47.29 20.42
N GLY A 132 -19.26 -47.07 21.44
CA GLY A 132 -19.39 -47.70 22.74
C GLY A 132 -20.61 -47.22 23.56
N GLU A 133 -20.88 -47.88 24.68
CA GLU A 133 -21.96 -47.47 25.63
C GLU A 133 -21.65 -46.12 26.29
N ASP A 134 -20.39 -45.89 26.56
CA ASP A 134 -19.83 -44.63 27.08
C ASP A 134 -19.88 -43.48 26.08
N GLY A 135 -20.31 -43.71 24.84
CA GLY A 135 -20.30 -42.75 23.73
C GLY A 135 -18.96 -42.62 23.04
N ALA A 136 -17.91 -43.29 23.50
CA ALA A 136 -16.60 -43.29 22.86
C ALA A 136 -16.64 -43.97 21.46
N GLY A 137 -15.87 -43.43 20.51
CA GLY A 137 -15.73 -44.01 19.20
C GLY A 137 -14.64 -45.06 19.17
N TYR A 138 -14.89 -46.14 18.41
CA TYR A 138 -13.92 -47.22 18.17
C TYR A 138 -13.90 -47.59 16.68
N PHE A 139 -12.74 -47.99 16.16
CA PHE A 139 -12.70 -48.84 15.00
C PHE A 139 -12.72 -50.29 15.49
N ALA A 140 -13.65 -51.08 14.96
CA ALA A 140 -13.81 -52.50 15.23
C ALA A 140 -13.47 -53.30 14.01
N GLY A 141 -12.67 -54.33 14.19
CA GLY A 141 -12.35 -55.32 13.14
C GLY A 141 -12.62 -56.73 13.65
N VAL A 142 -13.34 -57.48 12.87
CA VAL A 142 -13.62 -58.92 13.18
C VAL A 142 -13.12 -59.77 12.03
N ALA A 143 -12.36 -60.81 12.35
CA ALA A 143 -11.89 -61.76 11.35
C ALA A 143 -12.12 -63.17 11.84
N ARG A 144 -12.61 -64.08 10.95
CA ARG A 144 -12.72 -65.50 11.17
C ARG A 144 -11.61 -66.22 10.42
N ILE A 145 -10.86 -67.03 11.14
CA ILE A 145 -9.67 -67.70 10.66
C ILE A 145 -9.89 -69.21 10.81
N SER A 146 -9.93 -69.90 9.68
CA SER A 146 -10.05 -71.39 9.69
C SER A 146 -8.69 -71.97 10.03
N LYS A 147 -8.64 -72.83 11.03
CA LYS A 147 -7.45 -73.55 11.49
C LYS A 147 -7.73 -75.01 11.87
N ASN A 148 -7.13 -75.90 11.13
CA ASN A 148 -7.29 -77.36 11.28
C ASN A 148 -8.79 -77.81 11.35
N SER A 149 -9.36 -77.96 12.52
CA SER A 149 -10.77 -78.37 12.76
C SER A 149 -11.57 -77.34 13.53
N SER A 150 -10.99 -76.13 13.81
CA SER A 150 -11.64 -75.03 14.56
C SER A 150 -11.64 -73.70 13.77
N VAL A 151 -12.54 -72.81 14.15
CA VAL A 151 -12.66 -71.49 13.59
C VAL A 151 -12.33 -70.50 14.70
N LEU A 152 -11.16 -69.87 14.55
CA LEU A 152 -10.75 -68.80 15.46
C LEU A 152 -11.43 -67.45 15.06
N GLU A 153 -12.03 -66.82 16.05
CA GLU A 153 -12.61 -65.49 15.90
C GLU A 153 -11.68 -64.43 16.53
N LEU A 154 -11.11 -63.52 15.69
CA LEU A 154 -10.30 -62.43 16.09
C LEU A 154 -11.15 -61.16 16.10
N THR A 155 -11.15 -60.42 17.20
CA THR A 155 -11.75 -59.10 17.28
C THR A 155 -10.71 -58.10 17.74
N LEU A 156 -10.56 -57.00 16.97
CA LEU A 156 -9.70 -55.88 17.29
C LEU A 156 -10.56 -54.64 17.57
N LEU A 157 -10.22 -53.86 18.61
CA LEU A 157 -10.83 -52.58 18.93
C LEU A 157 -9.74 -51.50 19.03
N TYR A 158 -9.87 -50.43 18.27
CA TYR A 158 -8.98 -49.27 18.31
C TYR A 158 -9.74 -48.05 18.83
N PRO A 159 -9.40 -47.50 20.01
CA PRO A 159 -10.08 -46.37 20.58
C PRO A 159 -9.75 -45.10 19.78
N LEU A 160 -10.77 -44.29 19.44
CA LEU A 160 -10.64 -43.08 18.65
C LEU A 160 -10.31 -41.85 19.52
N THR A 161 -10.29 -41.97 20.83
CA THR A 161 -10.11 -40.88 21.80
C THR A 161 -8.85 -40.05 21.55
N GLU A 162 -7.70 -40.69 21.31
CA GLU A 162 -6.45 -40.00 21.04
C GLU A 162 -6.49 -39.27 19.68
N MET A 163 -7.08 -39.93 18.67
CA MET A 163 -7.25 -39.31 17.36
C MET A 163 -8.18 -38.08 17.43
N GLU A 164 -9.32 -38.20 18.14
CA GLU A 164 -10.27 -37.11 18.33
C GLU A 164 -9.64 -35.93 19.10
N ASN A 165 -8.92 -36.23 20.16
CA ASN A 165 -8.16 -35.20 20.90
C ASN A 165 -7.10 -34.53 20.04
N GLY A 166 -6.42 -35.28 19.17
CA GLY A 166 -5.49 -34.74 18.17
C GLY A 166 -6.17 -33.79 17.20
N ILE A 167 -7.34 -34.18 16.67
CA ILE A 167 -8.16 -33.33 15.78
C ILE A 167 -8.63 -32.07 16.50
N HIS A 168 -9.09 -32.16 17.75
CA HIS A 168 -9.50 -31.00 18.55
C HIS A 168 -8.35 -30.03 18.78
N ARG A 169 -7.17 -30.55 19.15
CA ARG A 169 -5.96 -29.70 19.31
C ARG A 169 -5.57 -29.03 17.99
N GLN A 170 -5.60 -29.76 16.90
CA GLN A 170 -5.31 -29.18 15.57
C GLN A 170 -6.32 -28.09 15.19
N ARG A 171 -7.63 -28.30 15.42
CA ARG A 171 -8.67 -27.28 15.21
C ARG A 171 -8.38 -26.01 16.02
N MET A 172 -8.04 -26.15 17.31
CA MET A 172 -7.71 -25.01 18.18
C MET A 172 -6.52 -24.20 17.65
N VAL A 173 -5.44 -24.89 17.27
CA VAL A 173 -4.24 -24.21 16.73
C VAL A 173 -4.55 -23.49 15.43
N VAL A 174 -5.26 -24.12 14.52
CA VAL A 174 -5.60 -23.52 13.21
C VAL A 174 -6.58 -22.35 13.37
N CYS A 175 -7.58 -22.46 14.25
CA CYS A 175 -8.51 -21.37 14.52
C CYS A 175 -7.83 -20.17 15.19
N THR A 176 -6.92 -20.41 16.15
CA THR A 176 -6.15 -19.32 16.79
C THR A 176 -5.23 -18.65 15.78
N ALA A 177 -4.53 -19.40 14.94
CA ALA A 177 -3.69 -18.85 13.87
C ALA A 177 -4.50 -18.02 12.87
N ALA A 178 -5.69 -18.49 12.47
CA ALA A 178 -6.58 -17.75 11.58
C ALA A 178 -7.06 -16.43 12.22
N LEU A 179 -7.41 -16.45 13.52
CA LEU A 179 -7.81 -15.25 14.24
C LEU A 179 -6.68 -14.21 14.26
N VAL A 180 -5.46 -14.64 14.60
CA VAL A 180 -4.27 -13.77 14.61
C VAL A 180 -4.02 -13.20 13.21
N ALA A 181 -4.13 -14.02 12.17
CA ALA A 181 -3.95 -13.56 10.78
C ALA A 181 -4.99 -12.51 10.38
N VAL A 182 -6.26 -12.64 10.77
CA VAL A 182 -7.30 -11.63 10.50
C VAL A 182 -6.99 -10.31 11.20
N VAL A 183 -6.54 -10.36 12.46
CA VAL A 183 -6.16 -9.16 13.22
C VAL A 183 -4.97 -8.45 12.55
N LEU A 184 -3.93 -9.20 12.16
CA LEU A 184 -2.77 -8.65 11.47
C LEU A 184 -3.13 -8.06 10.11
N LEU A 185 -3.99 -8.72 9.34
CA LEU A 185 -4.51 -8.20 8.08
C LEU A 185 -5.30 -6.90 8.26
N GLY A 186 -6.10 -6.80 9.31
CA GLY A 186 -6.83 -5.58 9.66
C GLY A 186 -5.88 -4.42 9.99
N ALA A 187 -4.87 -4.66 10.82
CA ALA A 187 -3.85 -3.68 11.17
C ALA A 187 -3.03 -3.22 9.95
N PHE A 188 -2.60 -4.17 9.12
CA PHE A 188 -1.88 -3.87 7.87
C PHE A 188 -2.74 -3.04 6.92
N SER A 189 -4.00 -3.46 6.69
CA SER A 189 -4.95 -2.74 5.82
C SER A 189 -5.19 -1.31 6.31
N TRP A 190 -5.30 -1.11 7.62
CA TRP A 190 -5.43 0.22 8.22
C TRP A 190 -4.22 1.12 7.97
N CYS A 191 -3.01 0.61 8.20
CA CYS A 191 -1.77 1.33 7.96
C CYS A 191 -1.57 1.65 6.47
N PHE A 192 -1.80 0.65 5.61
CA PHE A 192 -1.63 0.77 4.16
C PHE A 192 -2.59 1.78 3.55
N THR A 193 -3.89 1.67 3.87
CA THR A 193 -4.92 2.62 3.39
C THR A 193 -4.62 4.04 3.88
N GLY A 194 -4.11 4.18 5.12
CA GLY A 194 -3.69 5.48 5.67
C GLY A 194 -2.57 6.13 4.88
N LYS A 195 -1.55 5.37 4.49
CA LYS A 195 -0.43 5.86 3.66
C LYS A 195 -0.88 6.20 2.24
N MET A 196 -1.72 5.37 1.63
CA MET A 196 -2.22 5.61 0.27
C MET A 196 -3.13 6.84 0.15
N LEU A 197 -3.93 7.13 1.18
CA LEU A 197 -4.84 8.27 1.16
C LEU A 197 -4.16 9.60 1.53
N ARG A 198 -2.96 9.57 2.10
CA ARG A 198 -2.23 10.76 2.51
C ARG A 198 -1.95 11.73 1.35
N PRO A 199 -1.36 11.30 0.20
CA PRO A 199 -1.09 12.22 -0.91
C PRO A 199 -2.37 12.81 -1.52
N ILE A 200 -3.48 12.04 -1.56
CA ILE A 200 -4.77 12.54 -2.03
C ILE A 200 -5.28 13.66 -1.12
N ARG A 201 -5.16 13.47 0.20
CA ARG A 201 -5.56 14.48 1.19
C ARG A 201 -4.73 15.75 1.09
N GLU A 202 -3.42 15.61 0.97
CA GLU A 202 -2.50 16.74 0.82
C GLU A 202 -2.81 17.52 -0.46
N ASN A 203 -3.07 16.82 -1.56
CA ASN A 203 -3.43 17.45 -2.83
C ASN A 203 -4.77 18.20 -2.75
N GLN A 204 -5.80 17.60 -2.15
CA GLN A 204 -7.08 18.28 -1.91
C GLN A 204 -6.94 19.53 -1.02
N GLN A 205 -6.11 19.46 0.02
CA GLN A 205 -5.84 20.61 0.88
C GLN A 205 -5.13 21.74 0.12
N ARG A 206 -4.10 21.41 -0.67
CA ARG A 206 -3.39 22.38 -1.53
C ARG A 206 -4.34 23.02 -2.53
N GLN A 207 -5.22 22.23 -3.16
CA GLN A 207 -6.22 22.75 -4.10
C GLN A 207 -7.22 23.70 -3.42
N ALA A 208 -7.72 23.32 -2.23
CA ALA A 208 -8.63 24.18 -1.47
C ALA A 208 -7.96 25.49 -1.03
N GLN A 209 -6.71 25.44 -0.57
CA GLN A 209 -5.92 26.62 -0.24
C GLN A 209 -5.69 27.52 -1.46
N PHE A 210 -5.36 26.91 -2.61
CA PHE A 210 -5.19 27.64 -3.87
C PHE A 210 -6.45 28.40 -4.27
N ILE A 211 -7.63 27.76 -4.23
CA ILE A 211 -8.92 28.39 -4.57
C ILE A 211 -9.23 29.54 -3.59
N ALA A 212 -9.00 29.34 -2.28
CA ALA A 212 -9.26 30.35 -1.27
C ALA A 212 -8.35 31.58 -1.45
N ALA A 213 -7.04 31.36 -1.66
CA ALA A 213 -6.08 32.44 -1.89
C ALA A 213 -6.38 33.19 -3.20
N ALA A 214 -6.68 32.46 -4.28
CA ALA A 214 -7.08 33.04 -5.56
C ALA A 214 -8.31 33.94 -5.43
N SER A 215 -9.34 33.47 -4.71
CA SER A 215 -10.55 34.25 -4.47
C SER A 215 -10.27 35.55 -3.70
N HIS A 216 -9.34 35.49 -2.74
CA HIS A 216 -8.93 36.66 -1.97
C HIS A 216 -8.15 37.67 -2.84
N GLU A 217 -7.18 37.18 -3.63
CA GLU A 217 -6.35 38.04 -4.49
C GLU A 217 -7.14 38.61 -5.69
N LEU A 218 -8.22 37.99 -6.15
CA LEU A 218 -9.13 38.56 -7.16
C LEU A 218 -10.10 39.59 -6.57
N ARG A 219 -10.53 39.43 -5.33
CA ARG A 219 -11.50 40.34 -4.69
C ARG A 219 -10.93 41.75 -4.52
N THR A 220 -9.69 41.87 -4.13
CA THR A 220 -9.03 43.19 -3.86
C THR A 220 -9.02 44.11 -5.08
N PRO A 221 -8.46 43.73 -6.25
CA PRO A 221 -8.47 44.57 -7.44
C PRO A 221 -9.90 44.82 -7.96
N LEU A 222 -10.78 43.82 -7.86
CA LEU A 222 -12.17 43.98 -8.27
C LEU A 222 -12.88 45.08 -7.43
N THR A 223 -12.66 45.05 -6.12
CA THR A 223 -13.22 46.10 -5.22
C THR A 223 -12.67 47.47 -5.57
N ALA A 224 -11.38 47.57 -5.90
CA ALA A 224 -10.76 48.85 -6.32
C ALA A 224 -11.36 49.38 -7.63
N ILE A 225 -11.59 48.49 -8.61
CA ILE A 225 -12.23 48.84 -9.90
C ILE A 225 -13.66 49.31 -9.65
N LEU A 226 -14.45 48.57 -8.88
CA LEU A 226 -15.86 48.90 -8.58
C LEU A 226 -15.94 50.24 -7.79
N SER A 227 -15.05 50.43 -6.83
CA SER A 227 -14.98 51.72 -6.07
C SER A 227 -14.61 52.90 -6.96
N ALA A 228 -13.65 52.74 -7.87
CA ALA A 228 -13.28 53.78 -8.84
C ALA A 228 -14.43 54.07 -9.82
N GLY A 229 -15.13 53.01 -10.32
CA GLY A 229 -16.33 53.13 -11.15
C GLY A 229 -17.47 53.86 -10.46
N SER A 230 -17.80 53.47 -9.20
CA SER A 230 -18.84 54.15 -8.42
C SER A 230 -18.51 55.60 -8.07
N ALA A 231 -17.23 55.89 -7.85
CA ALA A 231 -16.79 57.25 -7.64
C ALA A 231 -16.87 58.10 -8.93
N TRP A 232 -16.63 57.50 -10.08
CA TRP A 232 -16.81 58.11 -11.39
C TRP A 232 -18.29 58.45 -11.65
N GLU A 233 -19.21 57.54 -11.39
CA GLU A 233 -20.65 57.74 -11.61
C GLU A 233 -21.27 58.84 -10.70
N ARG A 234 -20.79 58.99 -9.48
CA ARG A 234 -21.37 59.94 -8.51
C ARG A 234 -20.88 61.38 -8.70
N ALA A 235 -19.89 61.59 -9.53
CA ALA A 235 -19.30 62.93 -9.72
C ALA A 235 -19.94 63.65 -10.92
N GLU A 236 -20.87 64.57 -10.64
CA GLU A 236 -21.55 65.34 -11.68
C GLU A 236 -20.63 66.20 -12.53
N CYS A 237 -19.44 66.63 -12.00
CA CYS A 237 -18.39 67.28 -12.77
C CYS A 237 -17.00 66.86 -12.25
N LEU A 238 -16.38 65.88 -12.95
CA LEU A 238 -15.00 65.51 -12.68
C LEU A 238 -14.03 66.42 -13.41
N SER A 239 -13.03 66.96 -12.70
CA SER A 239 -11.90 67.59 -13.36
C SER A 239 -11.14 66.58 -14.23
N PRO A 240 -10.56 66.97 -15.39
CA PRO A 240 -9.81 66.09 -16.26
C PRO A 240 -8.75 65.24 -15.50
N ALA A 241 -8.09 65.86 -14.52
CA ALA A 241 -7.11 65.19 -13.67
C ALA A 241 -7.70 64.01 -12.83
N ARG A 242 -8.92 64.13 -12.31
CA ARG A 242 -9.56 63.03 -11.56
C ARG A 242 -10.06 61.92 -12.49
N GLN A 243 -10.52 62.27 -13.70
CA GLN A 243 -10.89 61.24 -14.70
C GLN A 243 -9.66 60.40 -15.09
N THR A 244 -8.50 61.01 -15.26
CA THR A 244 -7.25 60.27 -15.55
C THR A 244 -6.88 59.34 -14.41
N VAL A 245 -6.98 59.79 -13.16
CA VAL A 245 -6.68 58.96 -11.98
C VAL A 245 -7.57 57.72 -11.90
N PHE A 246 -8.89 57.84 -12.07
CA PHE A 246 -9.81 56.71 -12.04
C PHE A 246 -9.57 55.78 -13.22
N SER A 247 -9.38 56.27 -14.42
CA SER A 247 -9.04 55.47 -15.59
C SER A 247 -7.74 54.69 -15.39
N ASP A 248 -6.72 55.31 -14.80
CA ASP A 248 -5.45 54.66 -14.48
C ASP A 248 -5.59 53.56 -13.43
N ILE A 249 -6.44 53.76 -12.40
CA ILE A 249 -6.73 52.73 -11.42
C ILE A 249 -7.39 51.54 -12.11
N ILE A 250 -8.46 51.74 -12.88
CA ILE A 250 -9.19 50.71 -13.57
C ILE A 250 -8.26 49.92 -14.52
N ARG A 251 -7.46 50.63 -15.32
CA ARG A 251 -6.52 50.04 -16.26
C ARG A 251 -5.44 49.22 -15.57
N ARG A 252 -4.86 49.74 -14.50
CA ARG A 252 -3.81 49.07 -13.72
C ARG A 252 -4.33 47.82 -13.02
N GLU A 253 -5.47 47.93 -12.34
CA GLU A 253 -6.05 46.76 -11.63
C GLU A 253 -6.62 45.74 -12.61
N GLY A 254 -7.16 46.17 -13.77
CA GLY A 254 -7.56 45.28 -14.84
C GLY A 254 -6.40 44.48 -15.44
N LYS A 255 -5.26 45.14 -15.73
CA LYS A 255 -4.03 44.45 -16.18
C LYS A 255 -3.50 43.47 -15.12
N ARG A 256 -3.58 43.88 -13.84
CA ARG A 256 -3.19 43.05 -12.71
C ARG A 256 -4.05 41.76 -12.62
N MET A 257 -5.38 41.90 -12.73
CA MET A 257 -6.29 40.75 -12.75
C MET A 257 -6.02 39.81 -13.94
N SER A 258 -5.83 40.37 -15.13
CA SER A 258 -5.52 39.58 -16.34
C SER A 258 -4.25 38.74 -16.15
N ARG A 259 -3.21 39.32 -15.56
CA ARG A 259 -1.96 38.61 -15.25
C ARG A 259 -2.21 37.49 -14.25
N LEU A 260 -2.95 37.75 -13.14
CA LEU A 260 -3.29 36.77 -12.13
C LEU A 260 -4.05 35.57 -12.73
N ILE A 261 -5.06 35.84 -13.58
CA ILE A 261 -5.82 34.79 -14.27
C ILE A 261 -4.92 33.99 -15.20
N GLY A 262 -4.04 34.64 -15.97
CA GLY A 262 -3.06 33.95 -16.81
C GLY A 262 -2.13 33.03 -16.03
N ASP A 263 -1.61 33.49 -14.88
CA ASP A 263 -0.76 32.71 -13.99
C ASP A 263 -1.52 31.49 -13.41
N MET A 264 -2.78 31.68 -13.04
CA MET A 264 -3.64 30.59 -12.54
C MET A 264 -3.93 29.53 -13.62
N LEU A 265 -4.24 29.96 -14.86
CA LEU A 265 -4.45 29.04 -15.97
C LEU A 265 -3.18 28.26 -16.31
N THR A 266 -2.03 28.92 -16.24
CA THR A 266 -0.73 28.31 -16.43
C THR A 266 -0.50 27.18 -15.40
N LEU A 267 -0.77 27.43 -14.11
CA LEU A 267 -0.63 26.43 -13.05
C LEU A 267 -1.67 25.31 -13.16
N ALA A 268 -2.91 25.63 -13.53
CA ALA A 268 -3.95 24.63 -13.73
C ALA A 268 -3.62 23.66 -14.87
N SER A 269 -3.02 24.17 -15.96
CA SER A 269 -2.55 23.35 -17.08
C SER A 269 -1.37 22.45 -16.68
N ALA A 270 -0.47 22.94 -15.82
CA ALA A 270 0.62 22.13 -15.28
C ALA A 270 0.12 20.97 -14.40
N ASP A 271 -0.86 21.23 -13.52
CA ASP A 271 -1.46 20.22 -12.62
C ASP A 271 -2.19 19.09 -13.39
N SER A 272 -2.82 19.41 -14.53
CA SER A 272 -3.54 18.44 -15.36
C SER A 272 -2.63 17.62 -16.27
N GLN A 273 -1.31 17.77 -16.19
CA GLN A 273 -0.34 17.17 -17.13
C GLN A 273 -0.65 17.46 -18.62
N SER A 274 -1.51 18.43 -18.87
CA SER A 274 -1.87 18.87 -20.22
C SER A 274 -0.93 19.90 -20.80
N TRP A 275 0.09 20.26 -20.04
CA TRP A 275 1.09 21.25 -20.46
C TRP A 275 2.10 20.58 -21.40
N GLU A 276 1.93 20.76 -22.67
CA GLU A 276 2.89 20.33 -23.69
C GLU A 276 4.08 21.33 -23.72
N VAL A 277 5.27 20.81 -23.42
CA VAL A 277 6.53 21.56 -23.59
C VAL A 277 7.01 21.31 -25.03
N ARG A 278 7.16 22.37 -25.77
CA ARG A 278 7.66 22.32 -27.16
C ARG A 278 9.17 22.56 -27.15
N CYS A 279 9.92 21.50 -26.87
CA CYS A 279 11.36 21.59 -26.92
C CYS A 279 11.85 21.72 -28.36
N GLU A 280 12.69 22.71 -28.59
CA GLU A 280 13.44 22.94 -29.83
C GLU A 280 14.91 23.20 -29.48
N GLU A 281 15.77 23.11 -30.47
CA GLU A 281 17.18 23.42 -30.30
C GLU A 281 17.34 24.91 -29.98
N ALA A 282 17.97 25.20 -28.85
CA ALA A 282 18.14 26.55 -28.33
C ALA A 282 19.54 26.73 -27.76
N GLU A 283 20.11 27.91 -27.99
CA GLU A 283 21.39 28.34 -27.42
C GLU A 283 21.10 29.16 -26.15
N PRO A 284 21.49 28.66 -24.96
CA PRO A 284 21.17 29.33 -23.69
C PRO A 284 21.78 30.72 -23.56
N ASP A 285 22.94 30.95 -24.13
CA ASP A 285 23.64 32.26 -24.17
C ASP A 285 22.83 33.28 -24.95
N MET A 286 22.26 32.92 -26.11
CA MET A 286 21.37 33.79 -26.88
C MET A 286 20.09 34.15 -26.09
N LEU A 287 19.52 33.20 -25.39
CA LEU A 287 18.35 33.46 -24.53
C LEU A 287 18.69 34.48 -23.42
N LEU A 288 19.85 34.31 -22.78
CA LEU A 288 20.31 35.25 -21.75
C LEU A 288 20.57 36.64 -22.32
N LEU A 289 21.15 36.72 -23.51
CA LEU A 289 21.40 38.00 -24.17
C LEU A 289 20.08 38.74 -24.47
N MET A 290 19.10 38.04 -25.05
CA MET A 290 17.75 38.60 -25.32
C MET A 290 17.06 39.13 -24.06
N VAL A 291 17.15 38.36 -22.98
CA VAL A 291 16.58 38.78 -21.69
C VAL A 291 17.37 39.99 -21.13
N TYR A 292 18.69 39.95 -21.19
CA TYR A 292 19.54 41.05 -20.75
C TYR A 292 19.19 42.37 -21.49
N GLU A 293 19.10 42.35 -22.82
CA GLU A 293 18.72 43.51 -23.64
C GLU A 293 17.35 44.07 -23.25
N THR A 294 16.40 43.20 -22.95
CA THR A 294 15.05 43.60 -22.52
C THR A 294 15.05 44.26 -21.14
N TYR A 295 15.84 43.73 -20.21
CA TYR A 295 15.81 44.17 -18.81
C TYR A 295 16.83 45.26 -18.47
N PHE A 296 17.87 45.48 -19.29
CA PHE A 296 18.89 46.51 -19.06
C PHE A 296 18.31 47.92 -18.96
N PRO A 297 17.42 48.39 -19.88
CA PRO A 297 16.79 49.69 -19.74
C PRO A 297 15.94 49.82 -18.47
N LEU A 298 15.21 48.75 -18.09
CA LEU A 298 14.35 48.73 -16.91
C LEU A 298 15.18 48.82 -15.61
N ALA A 299 16.31 48.12 -15.55
CA ALA A 299 17.24 48.22 -14.44
C ALA A 299 17.83 49.62 -14.31
N LYS A 300 18.25 50.20 -15.42
CA LYS A 300 18.81 51.56 -15.48
C LYS A 300 17.81 52.63 -15.02
N GLU A 301 16.54 52.52 -15.44
CA GLU A 301 15.45 53.42 -14.98
C GLU A 301 15.26 53.35 -13.47
N LYS A 302 15.45 52.18 -12.85
CA LYS A 302 15.38 51.97 -11.40
C LYS A 302 16.67 52.32 -10.66
N GLY A 303 17.74 52.76 -11.35
CA GLY A 303 19.03 53.06 -10.74
C GLY A 303 19.81 51.82 -10.29
N LEU A 304 19.58 50.67 -10.94
CA LEU A 304 20.23 49.40 -10.67
C LEU A 304 21.24 49.07 -11.77
N ALA A 305 22.37 48.47 -11.38
CA ALA A 305 23.34 47.94 -12.33
C ALA A 305 22.94 46.51 -12.72
N LEU A 306 22.72 46.26 -14.00
CA LEU A 306 22.52 44.89 -14.53
C LEU A 306 23.76 44.47 -15.31
N SER A 307 24.35 43.33 -14.94
CA SER A 307 25.52 42.74 -15.61
C SER A 307 25.22 41.34 -16.13
N LEU A 308 25.84 40.99 -17.26
CA LEU A 308 25.78 39.68 -17.87
C LEU A 308 27.16 39.07 -17.92
N THR A 309 27.30 37.84 -17.44
CA THR A 309 28.53 37.07 -17.48
C THR A 309 28.29 35.78 -18.26
N LEU A 310 28.93 35.68 -19.42
CA LEU A 310 28.90 34.50 -20.27
C LEU A 310 30.27 33.82 -20.21
N PRO A 311 30.34 32.48 -20.36
CA PRO A 311 31.62 31.78 -20.45
C PRO A 311 32.32 32.11 -21.77
N GLU A 312 33.64 31.97 -21.79
CA GLU A 312 34.45 32.26 -23.00
C GLU A 312 34.19 31.31 -24.17
N ARG A 313 33.61 30.15 -23.89
CA ARG A 313 33.23 29.16 -24.90
C ARG A 313 31.72 29.18 -25.09
N ASP A 314 31.29 29.02 -26.35
CA ASP A 314 29.87 28.96 -26.68
C ASP A 314 29.20 27.81 -25.94
N ALA A 315 28.02 28.05 -25.40
CA ALA A 315 27.24 27.03 -24.73
C ALA A 315 26.71 26.02 -25.77
N PRO A 316 26.70 24.72 -25.43
CA PRO A 316 26.09 23.72 -26.32
C PRO A 316 24.61 24.02 -26.50
N ALA A 317 24.10 23.80 -27.71
CA ALA A 317 22.68 23.87 -27.99
C ALA A 317 21.92 22.81 -27.16
N MET A 318 20.76 23.20 -26.62
CA MET A 318 19.97 22.39 -25.71
C MET A 318 18.53 22.26 -26.22
N GLN A 319 17.89 21.15 -25.92
CA GLN A 319 16.46 20.95 -26.20
C GLN A 319 15.62 21.67 -25.13
N LEU A 320 15.12 22.86 -25.47
CA LEU A 320 14.39 23.74 -24.54
C LEU A 320 13.15 24.33 -25.21
N ASP A 321 12.12 24.57 -24.43
CA ASP A 321 11.02 25.46 -24.82
C ASP A 321 11.48 26.91 -24.55
N LYS A 322 11.88 27.62 -25.61
CA LYS A 322 12.45 28.99 -25.53
C LYS A 322 11.53 29.95 -24.81
N ASP A 323 10.24 29.94 -25.15
CA ASP A 323 9.25 30.85 -24.59
C ASP A 323 9.08 30.61 -23.09
N ARG A 324 9.11 29.36 -22.67
CA ARG A 324 8.98 28.98 -21.26
C ARG A 324 10.22 29.30 -20.45
N ILE A 325 11.41 29.06 -20.99
CA ILE A 325 12.65 29.43 -20.31
C ILE A 325 12.78 30.96 -20.22
N MET A 326 12.41 31.69 -21.29
CA MET A 326 12.32 33.17 -21.26
C MET A 326 11.34 33.65 -20.17
N GLN A 327 10.21 32.97 -19.98
CA GLN A 327 9.25 33.25 -18.91
C GLN A 327 9.88 33.04 -17.53
N VAL A 328 10.64 31.96 -17.31
CA VAL A 328 11.37 31.72 -16.05
C VAL A 328 12.35 32.85 -15.78
N LEU A 329 13.19 33.20 -16.75
CA LEU A 329 14.17 34.26 -16.60
C LEU A 329 13.52 35.62 -16.32
N SER A 330 12.41 35.92 -16.99
CA SER A 330 11.62 37.13 -16.74
C SER A 330 11.07 37.16 -15.30
N ILE A 331 10.53 36.07 -14.80
CA ILE A 331 10.04 35.97 -13.42
C ILE A 331 11.17 36.22 -12.41
N LEU A 332 12.36 35.65 -12.63
CA LEU A 332 13.50 35.82 -11.74
C LEU A 332 14.03 37.26 -11.77
N LEU A 333 14.11 37.89 -12.94
CA LEU A 333 14.56 39.28 -13.10
C LEU A 333 13.52 40.27 -12.58
N ASP A 334 12.22 40.01 -12.78
CA ASP A 334 11.16 40.85 -12.19
C ASP A 334 11.26 40.85 -10.66
N ASN A 335 11.56 39.70 -10.05
CA ASN A 335 11.79 39.58 -8.62
C ASN A 335 13.06 40.37 -8.21
N ALA A 336 14.17 40.17 -8.91
CA ALA A 336 15.40 40.92 -8.63
C ALA A 336 15.19 42.43 -8.69
N LEU A 337 14.52 42.93 -9.74
CA LEU A 337 14.17 44.35 -9.89
C LEU A 337 13.19 44.89 -8.83
N ALA A 338 12.36 44.02 -8.25
CA ALA A 338 11.39 44.43 -7.24
C ALA A 338 11.98 44.48 -5.84
N TYR A 339 12.96 43.62 -5.54
CA TYR A 339 13.50 43.49 -4.19
C TYR A 339 14.87 44.11 -4.00
N THR A 340 15.57 44.50 -5.07
CA THR A 340 16.85 45.18 -4.95
C THR A 340 16.63 46.68 -4.74
N PRO A 341 17.09 47.29 -3.63
CA PRO A 341 17.05 48.71 -3.43
C PRO A 341 18.14 49.41 -4.27
N ALA A 342 17.85 50.61 -4.74
CA ALA A 342 18.85 51.45 -5.40
C ALA A 342 19.70 52.21 -4.37
N PRO A 343 21.03 52.34 -4.56
CA PRO A 343 21.82 51.70 -5.60
C PRO A 343 22.06 50.21 -5.32
N GLY A 344 21.89 49.34 -6.32
CA GLY A 344 22.05 47.90 -6.21
C GLY A 344 22.51 47.27 -7.51
N GLU A 345 22.84 46.00 -7.43
CA GLU A 345 23.36 45.21 -8.55
C GLU A 345 22.56 43.94 -8.77
N ILE A 346 22.30 43.62 -10.04
CA ILE A 346 21.71 42.36 -10.48
C ILE A 346 22.70 41.71 -11.46
N ARG A 347 23.05 40.47 -11.24
CA ARG A 347 23.97 39.69 -12.09
C ARG A 347 23.26 38.53 -12.71
N LEU A 348 23.33 38.45 -14.03
CA LEU A 348 22.87 37.31 -14.82
C LEU A 348 24.12 36.55 -15.29
N GLY A 349 24.17 35.25 -15.02
CA GLY A 349 25.33 34.44 -15.35
C GLY A 349 24.95 33.09 -15.95
N LEU A 350 25.73 32.59 -16.90
CA LEU A 350 25.65 31.27 -17.44
C LEU A 350 26.94 30.51 -17.12
N ASN A 351 26.81 29.29 -16.69
CA ASN A 351 27.90 28.34 -16.59
C ASN A 351 27.41 26.97 -17.05
N TRP A 352 28.26 26.19 -17.67
CA TRP A 352 27.86 24.85 -18.13
C TRP A 352 28.98 23.83 -17.93
N GLY A 353 28.56 22.57 -17.70
CA GLY A 353 29.42 21.43 -17.51
C GLY A 353 29.12 20.35 -18.55
N ARG A 354 29.53 19.11 -18.27
CA ARG A 354 29.33 17.97 -19.20
C ARG A 354 27.88 17.55 -19.34
N SER A 355 27.04 17.72 -18.31
CA SER A 355 25.68 17.18 -18.25
C SER A 355 24.60 18.20 -17.95
N SER A 356 24.96 19.42 -17.57
CA SER A 356 23.98 20.46 -17.22
C SER A 356 24.50 21.87 -17.49
N ALA A 357 23.59 22.76 -17.86
CA ALA A 357 23.81 24.19 -17.90
C ALA A 357 23.17 24.83 -16.65
N ARG A 358 23.86 25.78 -16.06
CA ARG A 358 23.44 26.50 -14.86
C ARG A 358 23.33 27.98 -15.15
N ILE A 359 22.13 28.52 -15.06
CA ILE A 359 21.85 29.94 -15.15
C ILE A 359 21.65 30.48 -13.74
N THR A 360 22.28 31.58 -13.43
CA THR A 360 22.20 32.23 -12.13
C THR A 360 21.71 33.66 -12.29
N VAL A 361 20.65 34.00 -11.53
CA VAL A 361 20.19 35.39 -11.37
C VAL A 361 20.43 35.77 -9.92
N SER A 362 21.39 36.65 -9.68
CA SER A 362 21.71 37.12 -8.32
C SER A 362 21.45 38.60 -8.17
N ASP A 363 20.99 39.01 -7.00
CA ASP A 363 20.68 40.39 -6.63
C ASP A 363 21.42 40.77 -5.36
N SER A 364 21.55 42.08 -5.12
CA SER A 364 22.09 42.66 -3.89
C SER A 364 20.98 43.15 -2.94
N GLY A 365 19.82 42.49 -3.00
CA GLY A 365 18.68 42.82 -2.14
C GLY A 365 18.82 42.26 -0.72
N PRO A 366 17.72 42.16 0.05
CA PRO A 366 17.75 41.69 1.43
C PRO A 366 17.99 40.18 1.55
N GLY A 367 18.00 39.43 0.45
CA GLY A 367 18.12 37.96 0.45
C GLY A 367 16.85 37.25 0.89
N VAL A 368 16.95 35.93 1.05
CA VAL A 368 15.86 35.07 1.49
C VAL A 368 16.26 34.38 2.79
N PRO A 369 15.51 34.55 3.89
CA PRO A 369 15.78 33.84 5.15
C PRO A 369 15.80 32.31 4.97
N ASP A 370 16.71 31.62 5.67
CA ASP A 370 16.90 30.17 5.53
C ASP A 370 15.61 29.37 5.73
N GLY A 371 14.78 29.79 6.69
CA GLY A 371 13.48 29.16 6.95
C GLY A 371 12.49 29.29 5.80
N GLU A 372 12.64 30.31 4.95
CA GLU A 372 11.73 30.60 3.83
C GLU A 372 12.23 30.02 2.50
N LYS A 373 13.53 29.74 2.34
CA LYS A 373 14.14 29.26 1.08
C LYS A 373 13.42 28.07 0.43
N ARG A 374 12.81 27.18 1.23
CA ARG A 374 12.04 26.05 0.74
C ARG A 374 10.59 26.42 0.38
N HIS A 375 10.05 27.44 1.02
CA HIS A 375 8.64 27.82 0.91
C HIS A 375 8.37 28.88 -0.16
N ILE A 376 9.39 29.65 -0.60
CA ILE A 376 9.20 30.70 -1.61
C ILE A 376 8.72 30.18 -2.98
N PHE A 377 8.84 28.88 -3.24
CA PHE A 377 8.32 28.23 -4.45
C PHE A 377 6.90 27.66 -4.26
N GLU A 378 6.30 27.83 -3.08
CA GLU A 378 4.91 27.44 -2.83
C GLU A 378 3.94 28.49 -3.39
N ARG A 379 2.76 28.04 -3.80
CA ARG A 379 1.72 28.93 -4.39
C ARG A 379 1.25 29.95 -3.38
N PHE A 380 1.16 31.23 -3.80
CA PHE A 380 0.75 32.37 -2.98
C PHE A 380 1.64 32.63 -1.74
N HIS A 381 2.81 31.99 -1.67
CA HIS A 381 3.75 32.29 -0.59
C HIS A 381 4.37 33.68 -0.81
N ARG A 382 4.40 34.46 0.25
CA ARG A 382 5.04 35.80 0.28
C ARG A 382 5.77 35.93 1.60
N GLY A 383 7.07 36.05 1.55
CA GLY A 383 7.89 36.34 2.75
C GLY A 383 7.43 37.61 3.49
N GLU A 384 7.77 37.74 4.75
CA GLU A 384 7.34 38.87 5.58
C GLU A 384 7.81 40.22 4.99
N THR A 385 9.00 40.27 4.44
CA THR A 385 9.56 41.43 3.77
C THR A 385 8.88 41.76 2.44
N ALA A 386 8.29 40.78 1.78
CA ALA A 386 7.61 40.93 0.48
C ALA A 386 6.16 41.43 0.58
N ARG A 387 5.58 41.48 1.78
CA ARG A 387 4.17 41.93 1.99
C ARG A 387 3.95 43.42 1.63
N SER A 388 4.99 44.24 1.66
CA SER A 388 4.93 45.67 1.28
C SER A 388 4.84 45.92 -0.23
N HIS A 389 5.32 44.97 -1.07
CA HIS A 389 5.28 45.11 -2.53
C HIS A 389 4.00 44.49 -3.10
N ARG A 390 3.00 45.35 -3.39
CA ARG A 390 1.67 44.92 -3.91
C ARG A 390 1.67 44.39 -5.34
N SER A 391 2.81 44.34 -6.04
CA SER A 391 2.86 44.00 -7.47
C SER A 391 2.85 42.50 -7.77
N HIS A 392 3.24 41.62 -6.83
CA HIS A 392 3.40 40.21 -7.04
C HIS A 392 2.42 39.37 -6.20
N PHE A 393 1.76 38.38 -6.83
CA PHE A 393 0.77 37.50 -6.18
C PHE A 393 1.38 36.28 -5.48
N GLY A 394 2.70 36.10 -5.54
CA GLY A 394 3.36 34.88 -5.03
C GLY A 394 3.14 33.66 -5.92
N LEU A 395 2.82 33.87 -7.21
CA LEU A 395 2.66 32.77 -8.18
C LEU A 395 3.86 32.63 -9.13
N GLY A 396 4.64 33.69 -9.34
CA GLY A 396 5.73 33.67 -10.31
C GLY A 396 6.77 32.59 -10.04
N LEU A 397 7.33 32.53 -8.82
CA LEU A 397 8.36 31.55 -8.48
C LEU A 397 7.86 30.11 -8.56
N CYS A 398 6.61 29.83 -8.20
CA CYS A 398 6.06 28.49 -8.34
C CYS A 398 5.81 28.10 -9.82
N ILE A 399 5.45 29.07 -10.69
CA ILE A 399 5.38 28.87 -12.15
C ILE A 399 6.77 28.58 -12.70
N ALA A 400 7.77 29.36 -12.31
CA ALA A 400 9.16 29.12 -12.71
C ALA A 400 9.63 27.72 -12.32
N ALA A 401 9.36 27.30 -11.07
CA ALA A 401 9.72 25.97 -10.61
C ALA A 401 9.02 24.85 -11.39
N GLU A 402 7.74 25.02 -11.75
CA GLU A 402 7.01 24.01 -12.52
C GLU A 402 7.51 23.93 -13.98
N ILE A 403 7.80 25.07 -14.62
CA ILE A 403 8.43 25.10 -15.95
C ILE A 403 9.76 24.36 -15.94
N VAL A 404 10.62 24.65 -14.96
CA VAL A 404 11.94 24.02 -14.84
C VAL A 404 11.83 22.52 -14.62
N LYS A 405 10.89 22.09 -13.81
CA LYS A 405 10.60 20.67 -13.55
C LYS A 405 10.15 19.94 -14.84
N LEU A 406 9.32 20.57 -15.67
CA LEU A 406 8.92 20.03 -16.97
C LEU A 406 10.13 19.84 -17.92
N HIS A 407 11.15 20.70 -17.81
CA HIS A 407 12.44 20.56 -18.51
C HIS A 407 13.41 19.59 -17.81
N LYS A 408 12.95 18.82 -16.81
CA LYS A 408 13.77 17.90 -16.00
C LYS A 408 14.93 18.60 -15.28
N GLY A 409 14.82 19.90 -15.10
CA GLY A 409 15.78 20.75 -14.41
C GLY A 409 15.51 20.90 -12.92
N LYS A 410 16.29 21.77 -12.27
CA LYS A 410 16.14 22.14 -10.85
C LYS A 410 16.23 23.66 -10.70
N LEU A 411 15.40 24.21 -9.81
CA LEU A 411 15.41 25.61 -9.43
C LEU A 411 15.50 25.72 -7.91
N TRP A 412 16.45 26.50 -7.41
CA TRP A 412 16.62 26.74 -5.98
C TRP A 412 17.20 28.12 -5.74
N VAL A 413 17.30 28.53 -4.47
CA VAL A 413 17.88 29.83 -4.05
C VAL A 413 18.99 29.60 -3.04
N GLU A 414 20.06 30.39 -3.19
CA GLU A 414 21.19 30.48 -2.27
C GLU A 414 21.43 31.92 -1.88
N ASP A 415 22.29 32.18 -0.89
CA ASP A 415 22.72 33.52 -0.58
C ASP A 415 23.74 33.99 -1.62
N ALA A 416 23.57 35.21 -2.13
CA ALA A 416 24.48 35.78 -3.09
C ALA A 416 25.81 36.17 -2.43
N LYS A 417 26.93 36.04 -3.16
CA LYS A 417 28.24 36.54 -2.71
C LYS A 417 28.21 38.06 -2.56
N GLY A 418 28.24 38.53 -1.33
CA GLY A 418 28.16 39.95 -1.01
C GLY A 418 26.81 40.42 -0.47
N GLY A 419 25.90 39.51 -0.19
CA GLY A 419 24.54 39.77 0.29
C GLY A 419 23.50 39.68 -0.83
N GLY A 420 22.24 39.46 -0.47
CA GLY A 420 21.13 39.27 -1.43
C GLY A 420 20.82 37.83 -1.74
N ALA A 421 20.01 37.58 -2.76
CA ALA A 421 19.60 36.26 -3.19
C ALA A 421 20.25 35.86 -4.52
N ALA A 422 20.55 34.58 -4.69
CA ALA A 422 20.98 33.98 -5.95
C ALA A 422 20.03 32.86 -6.32
N PHE A 423 19.21 33.05 -7.34
CA PHE A 423 18.35 32.04 -7.91
C PHE A 423 19.13 31.23 -8.95
N ILE A 424 19.16 29.93 -8.80
CA ILE A 424 19.96 29.03 -9.64
C ILE A 424 19.02 28.11 -10.38
N LEU A 425 19.08 28.20 -11.70
CA LEU A 425 18.36 27.33 -12.64
C LEU A 425 19.34 26.36 -13.25
N GLU A 426 19.16 25.06 -13.04
CA GLU A 426 19.96 24.00 -13.64
C GLU A 426 19.10 23.19 -14.61
N LEU A 427 19.55 23.11 -15.86
CA LEU A 427 18.90 22.39 -16.95
C LEU A 427 19.83 21.30 -17.48
N PRO A 428 19.33 20.08 -17.76
CA PRO A 428 20.13 19.01 -18.33
C PRO A 428 20.52 19.35 -19.79
N ILE A 429 21.75 19.05 -20.17
CA ILE A 429 22.20 19.03 -21.57
C ILE A 429 21.87 17.62 -22.07
N LEU A 430 20.83 17.51 -22.91
CA LEU A 430 20.35 16.25 -23.50
C LEU A 430 20.96 16.02 -24.87
#